data_db72483dae2cf58efadcbe26fac0efb0
#
_entry.id   db72483dae2cf58efadcbe26fac0efb0
#
_cell.length_a   1.000
_cell.length_b   1.000
_cell.length_c   1.000
_cell.angle_alpha   90.00
_cell.angle_beta   90.00
_cell.angle_gamma   90.00
#
_symmetry.space_group_name_H-M   'P 1'
#
loop_
_entity.id
_entity.type
_entity.pdbx_description
1 polymer ?
#
loop_
_entity_poly.entity_id
_entity_poly.type
_entity_poly.pdbx_seq_one_letter_code
_entity_poly.pdbx_strand_id
1 'polypeptide(L)'
;MKVAIVTPTIASEHLAKCIDSVDKQTYEDIVHYIFIDGCQYEPKAREILVGSSKTRMIELEENVGKGWYGHRVYAASSFLVNADIICYLDEDNWIEPEHIQKMVDTIKEGNQWAYSLRKIYDKD
;
A
#
# COMPACT_ATOMS: atom_id res chain seq x y z
N MET A 1 7.41 4.53 -15.58
CA MET A 1 7.09 3.16 -15.07
C MET A 1 5.93 3.30 -14.10
N LYS A 2 4.89 2.52 -14.32
CA LYS A 2 3.73 2.51 -13.42
C LYS A 2 4.05 1.73 -12.15
N VAL A 3 3.77 2.33 -11.01
CA VAL A 3 3.98 1.73 -9.69
C VAL A 3 2.64 1.41 -9.04
N ALA A 4 2.44 0.16 -8.65
CA ALA A 4 1.35 -0.24 -7.77
C ALA A 4 1.86 -0.32 -6.33
N ILE A 5 1.24 0.39 -5.43
CA ILE A 5 1.44 0.20 -3.99
C ILE A 5 0.28 -0.64 -3.47
N VAL A 6 0.57 -1.69 -2.74
CA VAL A 6 -0.43 -2.64 -2.22
C VAL A 6 -0.45 -2.57 -0.71
N THR A 7 -1.63 -2.30 -0.16
CA THR A 7 -1.88 -2.26 1.28
C THR A 7 -3.09 -3.12 1.64
N PRO A 8 -2.92 -4.26 2.29
CA PRO A 8 -4.01 -4.95 2.95
C PRO A 8 -4.46 -4.16 4.18
N THR A 9 -5.76 -4.10 4.43
CA THR A 9 -6.31 -3.34 5.55
C THR A 9 -7.47 -4.05 6.24
N ILE A 10 -7.54 -3.88 7.54
CA ILE A 10 -8.71 -4.13 8.38
C ILE A 10 -9.29 -2.81 8.91
N ALA A 11 -9.05 -1.73 8.19
CA ALA A 11 -9.50 -0.38 8.52
C ALA A 11 -9.06 0.09 9.92
N SER A 12 -7.78 -0.12 10.25
CA SER A 12 -7.21 0.36 11.51
C SER A 12 -7.11 1.89 11.55
N GLU A 13 -6.87 2.44 12.72
CA GLU A 13 -6.65 3.88 12.92
C GLU A 13 -5.43 4.44 12.16
N HIS A 14 -4.52 3.58 11.74
CA HIS A 14 -3.29 3.97 11.03
C HIS A 14 -3.48 4.15 9.53
N LEU A 15 -4.55 3.58 8.95
CA LEU A 15 -4.77 3.57 7.50
C LEU A 15 -4.78 4.98 6.88
N ALA A 16 -5.38 5.95 7.55
CA ALA A 16 -5.43 7.32 7.05
C ALA A 16 -4.02 7.91 6.84
N LYS A 17 -3.10 7.68 7.76
CA LYS A 17 -1.71 8.15 7.64
C LYS A 17 -0.94 7.41 6.54
N CYS A 18 -1.18 6.13 6.37
CA CYS A 18 -0.62 5.34 5.28
C CYS A 18 -1.03 5.94 3.93
N ILE A 19 -2.33 6.17 3.71
CA ILE A 19 -2.87 6.74 2.47
C ILE A 19 -2.30 8.14 2.20
N ASP A 20 -2.32 9.01 3.20
CA ASP A 20 -1.78 10.37 3.10
C ASP A 20 -0.31 10.38 2.67
N SER A 21 0.49 9.44 3.17
CA SER A 21 1.90 9.31 2.79
C SER A 21 2.10 8.90 1.33
N VAL A 22 1.19 8.12 0.77
CA VAL A 22 1.20 7.76 -0.65
C VAL A 22 0.70 8.91 -1.53
N ASP A 23 -0.35 9.62 -1.10
CA ASP A 23 -0.86 10.78 -1.83
C ASP A 23 0.19 11.91 -1.95
N LYS A 24 1.09 12.02 -0.96
CA LYS A 24 2.18 13.00 -0.91
C LYS A 24 3.46 12.58 -1.66
N GLN A 25 3.49 11.43 -2.30
CA GLN A 25 4.67 11.01 -3.07
C GLN A 25 4.94 11.95 -4.24
N THR A 26 6.21 12.30 -4.44
CA THR A 26 6.67 13.14 -5.56
C THR A 26 6.63 12.41 -6.91
N TYR A 27 6.71 11.08 -6.90
CA TYR A 27 6.50 10.26 -8.09
C TYR A 27 5.01 10.22 -8.45
N GLU A 28 4.66 10.51 -9.70
CA GLU A 28 3.26 10.72 -10.09
C GLU A 28 2.54 9.45 -10.56
N ASP A 29 3.22 8.55 -11.28
CA ASP A 29 2.61 7.37 -11.89
C ASP A 29 2.41 6.22 -10.88
N ILE A 30 1.60 6.50 -9.86
CA ILE A 30 1.28 5.59 -8.76
C ILE A 30 -0.21 5.27 -8.75
N VAL A 31 -0.52 4.00 -8.50
CA VAL A 31 -1.84 3.55 -8.08
C VAL A 31 -1.72 2.82 -6.75
N HIS A 32 -2.43 3.29 -5.74
CA HIS A 32 -2.48 2.68 -4.41
C HIS A 32 -3.67 1.72 -4.32
N TYR A 33 -3.41 0.44 -4.34
CA TYR A 33 -4.42 -0.61 -4.18
C TYR A 33 -4.63 -0.93 -2.71
N ILE A 34 -5.79 -0.60 -2.20
CA ILE A 34 -6.22 -0.92 -0.83
C ILE A 34 -7.08 -2.18 -0.90
N PHE A 35 -6.56 -3.28 -0.39
CA PHE A 35 -7.28 -4.54 -0.27
C PHE A 35 -7.96 -4.60 1.09
N ILE A 36 -9.28 -4.42 1.10
CA ILE A 36 -10.08 -4.51 2.31
C ILE A 36 -10.28 -6.00 2.62
N ASP A 37 -9.61 -6.46 3.66
CA ASP A 37 -9.52 -7.87 4.00
C ASP A 37 -10.69 -8.31 4.89
N GLY A 38 -11.87 -8.28 4.31
CA GLY A 38 -13.15 -8.65 4.90
C GLY A 38 -14.21 -7.56 4.73
N CYS A 39 -15.40 -7.93 4.26
CA CYS A 39 -16.49 -6.99 3.95
C CYS A 39 -16.97 -6.19 5.18
N GLN A 40 -16.76 -6.71 6.41
CA GLN A 40 -17.10 -5.98 7.63
C GLN A 40 -16.27 -4.70 7.83
N TYR A 41 -15.12 -4.57 7.21
CA TYR A 41 -14.25 -3.39 7.30
C TYR A 41 -14.52 -2.36 6.21
N GLU A 42 -15.31 -2.70 5.19
CA GLU A 42 -15.56 -1.85 4.03
C GLU A 42 -16.14 -0.47 4.39
N PRO A 43 -17.18 -0.36 5.22
CA PRO A 43 -17.77 0.95 5.51
C PRO A 43 -16.77 1.93 6.12
N LYS A 44 -15.96 1.47 7.07
CA LYS A 44 -14.94 2.30 7.71
C LYS A 44 -13.78 2.63 6.76
N ALA A 45 -13.33 1.65 5.97
CA ALA A 45 -12.29 1.88 4.98
C ALA A 45 -12.73 2.90 3.92
N ARG A 46 -13.93 2.79 3.41
CA ARG A 46 -14.51 3.73 2.45
C ARG A 46 -14.56 5.14 3.00
N GLU A 47 -14.94 5.33 4.26
CA GLU A 47 -14.94 6.62 4.92
C GLU A 47 -13.52 7.24 4.98
N ILE A 48 -12.51 6.43 5.31
CA ILE A 48 -11.11 6.87 5.37
C ILE A 48 -10.57 7.24 3.97
N LEU A 49 -11.00 6.52 2.92
CA LEU A 49 -10.51 6.68 1.56
C LEU A 49 -11.08 7.91 0.82
N VAL A 50 -12.07 8.57 1.39
CA VAL A 50 -12.68 9.76 0.78
C VAL A 50 -11.62 10.84 0.53
N GLY A 51 -11.51 11.27 -0.73
CA GLY A 51 -10.60 12.35 -1.14
C GLY A 51 -9.25 11.90 -1.69
N SER A 52 -8.86 10.64 -1.57
CA SER A 52 -7.65 10.14 -2.23
C SER A 52 -7.87 9.93 -3.72
N SER A 53 -7.03 10.55 -4.55
CA SER A 53 -7.10 10.42 -6.02
C SER A 53 -6.29 9.24 -6.57
N LYS A 54 -5.30 8.76 -5.83
CA LYS A 54 -4.40 7.66 -6.25
C LYS A 54 -4.91 6.28 -5.88
N THR A 55 -5.94 6.20 -5.04
CA THR A 55 -6.40 4.97 -4.42
C THR A 55 -7.40 4.21 -5.28
N ARG A 56 -7.27 2.89 -5.28
CA ARG A 56 -8.24 1.92 -5.79
C ARG A 56 -8.56 0.92 -4.70
N MET A 57 -9.84 0.69 -4.47
CA MET A 57 -10.33 -0.19 -3.43
C MET A 57 -10.69 -1.55 -4.01
N ILE A 58 -10.22 -2.61 -3.39
CA ILE A 58 -10.58 -3.99 -3.70
C ILE A 58 -11.08 -4.63 -2.41
N GLU A 59 -12.32 -5.05 -2.40
CA GLU A 59 -12.96 -5.68 -1.25
C GLU A 59 -12.91 -7.19 -1.36
N LEU A 60 -12.45 -7.84 -0.30
CA LEU A 60 -12.56 -9.28 -0.13
C LEU A 60 -13.78 -9.59 0.74
N GLU A 61 -14.57 -10.58 0.36
CA GLU A 61 -15.76 -10.97 1.11
C GLU A 61 -15.41 -11.43 2.53
N GLU A 62 -14.36 -12.26 2.64
CA GLU A 62 -13.90 -12.81 3.91
C GLU A 62 -12.49 -12.34 4.26
N ASN A 63 -12.20 -12.28 5.56
CA ASN A 63 -10.85 -12.02 6.04
C ASN A 63 -9.95 -13.24 5.78
N VAL A 64 -8.97 -13.08 4.93
CA VAL A 64 -8.00 -14.13 4.57
C VAL A 64 -6.62 -13.93 5.18
N GLY A 65 -6.32 -12.73 5.66
CA GLY A 65 -5.03 -12.37 6.24
C GLY A 65 -4.88 -12.69 7.72
N LYS A 66 -5.94 -13.06 8.41
CA LYS A 66 -5.95 -13.36 9.84
C LYS A 66 -4.89 -14.44 10.19
N GLY A 67 -3.99 -14.10 11.11
CA GLY A 67 -2.89 -14.98 11.52
C GLY A 67 -1.70 -15.02 10.54
N TRP A 68 -1.74 -14.27 9.44
CA TRP A 68 -0.73 -14.25 8.37
C TRP A 68 -0.24 -12.84 8.03
N TYR A 69 -0.56 -11.84 8.85
CA TYR A 69 -0.12 -10.44 8.67
C TYR A 69 -0.34 -9.89 7.25
N GLY A 70 -1.45 -10.26 6.60
CA GLY A 70 -1.75 -9.82 5.23
C GLY A 70 -0.95 -10.54 4.13
N HIS A 71 -0.07 -11.48 4.44
CA HIS A 71 0.81 -12.14 3.46
C HIS A 71 0.04 -12.83 2.33
N ARG A 72 -1.14 -13.39 2.60
CA ARG A 72 -2.00 -14.00 1.57
C ARG A 72 -2.49 -12.96 0.56
N VAL A 73 -2.84 -11.77 1.04
CA VAL A 73 -3.27 -10.66 0.19
C VAL A 73 -2.09 -10.17 -0.64
N TYR A 74 -0.91 -9.99 -0.04
CA TYR A 74 0.30 -9.61 -0.78
C TYR A 74 0.64 -10.62 -1.88
N ALA A 75 0.60 -11.90 -1.58
CA ALA A 75 0.87 -12.94 -2.57
C ALA A 75 -0.12 -12.91 -3.75
N ALA A 76 -1.42 -12.79 -3.46
CA ALA A 76 -2.46 -12.73 -4.49
C ALA A 76 -2.39 -11.43 -5.31
N SER A 77 -2.03 -10.31 -4.70
CA SER A 77 -2.02 -9.01 -5.36
C SER A 77 -1.12 -8.94 -6.58
N SER A 78 -0.03 -9.70 -6.60
CA SER A 78 0.88 -9.77 -7.75
C SER A 78 0.21 -10.24 -9.05
N PHE A 79 -0.90 -10.98 -8.94
CA PHE A 79 -1.71 -11.43 -10.07
C PHE A 79 -2.91 -10.52 -10.38
N LEU A 80 -3.23 -9.60 -9.48
CA LEU A 80 -4.42 -8.76 -9.57
C LEU A 80 -4.12 -7.33 -10.00
N VAL A 81 -2.88 -6.86 -9.82
CA VAL A 81 -2.48 -5.50 -10.17
C VAL A 81 -1.66 -5.48 -11.46
N ASN A 82 -1.93 -4.48 -12.29
CA ASN A 82 -1.21 -4.28 -13.55
C ASN A 82 -0.29 -3.06 -13.43
N ALA A 83 0.99 -3.32 -13.15
CA ALA A 83 2.02 -2.29 -13.02
C ALA A 83 3.40 -2.86 -13.38
N ASP A 84 4.36 -1.98 -13.66
CA ASP A 84 5.76 -2.35 -13.91
C ASP A 84 6.49 -2.72 -12.61
N ILE A 85 6.11 -2.04 -11.52
CA ILE A 85 6.69 -2.23 -10.18
C ILE A 85 5.56 -2.43 -9.18
N ILE A 86 5.71 -3.39 -8.29
CA ILE A 86 4.80 -3.60 -7.16
C ILE A 86 5.55 -3.30 -5.87
N CYS A 87 5.01 -2.39 -5.06
CA CYS A 87 5.49 -2.06 -3.73
C CYS A 87 4.50 -2.56 -2.68
N TYR A 88 5.01 -3.07 -1.58
CA TYR A 88 4.21 -3.51 -0.45
C TYR A 88 4.34 -2.52 0.70
N LEU A 89 3.21 -2.08 1.25
CA LEU A 89 3.14 -1.13 2.35
C LEU A 89 2.06 -1.56 3.33
N ASP A 90 2.45 -1.84 4.57
CA ASP A 90 1.50 -2.17 5.63
C ASP A 90 0.67 -0.94 6.03
N GLU A 91 -0.58 -1.13 6.44
CA GLU A 91 -1.49 -0.04 6.79
C GLU A 91 -1.04 0.79 8.00
N ASP A 92 -0.17 0.25 8.85
CA ASP A 92 0.41 0.91 10.01
C ASP A 92 1.78 1.56 9.73
N ASN A 93 2.22 1.54 8.47
CA ASN A 93 3.44 2.18 8.00
C ASN A 93 3.13 3.40 7.12
N TRP A 94 4.11 4.27 6.97
CA TRP A 94 4.08 5.40 6.05
C TRP A 94 5.45 5.61 5.42
N ILE A 95 5.49 6.29 4.29
CA ILE A 95 6.68 6.51 3.50
C ILE A 95 6.97 8.00 3.32
N GLU A 96 8.25 8.35 3.26
CA GLU A 96 8.70 9.72 3.01
C GLU A 96 8.34 10.15 1.56
N PRO A 97 8.15 11.47 1.29
CA PRO A 97 7.65 11.94 -0.01
C PRO A 97 8.45 11.51 -1.24
N GLU A 98 9.75 11.32 -1.12
CA GLU A 98 10.63 10.91 -2.22
C GLU A 98 10.87 9.40 -2.29
N HIS A 99 10.21 8.62 -1.46
CA HIS A 99 10.50 7.20 -1.31
C HIS A 99 10.32 6.44 -2.61
N ILE A 100 9.17 6.57 -3.26
CA ILE A 100 8.89 5.86 -4.51
C ILE A 100 9.81 6.32 -5.64
N GLN A 101 10.11 7.63 -5.74
CA GLN A 101 11.06 8.12 -6.73
C GLN A 101 12.43 7.42 -6.59
N LYS A 102 12.96 7.34 -5.38
CA LYS A 102 14.25 6.68 -5.11
C LYS A 102 14.22 5.18 -5.45
N MET A 103 13.11 4.49 -5.14
CA MET A 103 12.95 3.08 -5.50
C MET A 103 12.92 2.88 -7.02
N VAL A 104 12.18 3.71 -7.74
CA VAL A 104 12.12 3.68 -9.21
C VAL A 104 13.49 3.95 -9.82
N ASP A 105 14.23 4.93 -9.32
CA ASP A 105 15.57 5.26 -9.81
C ASP A 105 16.52 4.07 -9.62
N THR A 106 16.47 3.41 -8.46
CA THR A 106 17.25 2.19 -8.19
C THR A 106 16.93 1.06 -9.17
N ILE A 107 15.65 0.85 -9.49
CA ILE A 107 15.23 -0.15 -10.49
C ILE A 107 15.74 0.22 -11.89
N LYS A 108 15.69 1.50 -12.26
CA LYS A 108 16.18 1.99 -13.57
C LYS A 108 17.69 1.81 -13.76
N GLU A 109 18.46 1.71 -12.70
CA GLU A 109 19.90 1.37 -12.74
C GLU A 109 20.18 -0.11 -13.11
N GLY A 110 19.15 -0.90 -13.36
CA GLY A 110 19.25 -2.30 -13.76
C GLY A 110 19.01 -3.31 -12.63
N ASN A 111 18.58 -2.84 -11.46
CA ASN A 111 18.24 -3.72 -10.34
C ASN A 111 16.85 -4.33 -10.55
N GLN A 112 16.68 -5.61 -10.18
CA GLN A 112 15.39 -6.30 -10.30
C GLN A 112 14.46 -6.05 -9.12
N TRP A 113 15.00 -5.63 -7.98
CA TRP A 113 14.26 -5.28 -6.78
C TRP A 113 15.03 -4.24 -5.96
N ALA A 114 14.32 -3.53 -5.12
CA ALA A 114 14.88 -2.54 -4.20
C ALA A 114 14.13 -2.59 -2.87
N TYR A 115 14.81 -2.20 -1.81
CA TYR A 115 14.20 -2.02 -0.50
C TYR A 115 14.80 -0.80 0.20
N SER A 116 14.08 -0.25 1.14
CA SER A 116 14.57 0.84 1.98
C SER A 116 14.77 0.37 3.42
N LEU A 117 15.67 1.05 4.12
CA LEU A 117 15.73 0.95 5.57
C LEU A 117 14.49 1.64 6.17
N ARG A 118 14.00 1.11 7.29
CA ARG A 118 12.88 1.68 8.03
C ARG A 118 13.34 2.35 9.32
N LYS A 119 12.64 3.41 9.69
CA LYS A 119 12.72 3.95 11.04
C LYS A 119 11.65 3.29 11.89
N ILE A 120 11.98 2.92 13.09
CA ILE A 120 11.04 2.37 14.06
C ILE A 120 10.73 3.45 15.07
N TYR A 121 9.45 3.72 15.27
CA TYR A 121 8.97 4.67 16.27
C TYR A 121 8.32 3.86 17.39
N ASP A 122 8.85 4.01 18.61
CA ASP A 122 8.24 3.41 19.78
C ASP A 122 6.91 4.12 20.09
N LYS A 123 5.96 3.36 20.60
CA LYS A 123 4.74 3.96 21.16
C LYS A 123 5.08 4.53 22.51
N ASP A 124 5.05 5.82 22.60
CA ASP A 124 5.08 6.52 23.89
C ASP A 124 3.69 6.48 24.55
#